data_4597f9c75f9b03a11bdd8c96cccfa3a5
#
_entry.id   4597f9c75f9b03a11bdd8c96cccfa3a5
#
_cell.length_a   1.000
_cell.length_b   1.000
_cell.length_c   1.000
_cell.angle_alpha   90.00
_cell.angle_beta   90.00
_cell.angle_gamma   90.00
#
_symmetry.space_group_name_H-M   'P 1'
#
loop_
_entity.id
_entity.type
_entity.pdbx_description
1 polymer ?
#
loop_
_entity_poly.entity_id
_entity_poly.type
_entity_poly.pdbx_seq_one_letter_code
_entity_poly.pdbx_strand_id
1 'polypeptide(L)'
;AGDAAIEAPFIFKKGDYYFLFVSWDYCCRAEKSDYKVVVGRSKTVTGPYLDKNNVPMIANGGSLVVEGDAKEWFGAGHNSVYSFGGKDYIIYHGYDALDRGRSKLLISQLEWDSQGWPFLKQ
;
A
#
# COMPACT_ATOMS: atom_id res chain seq x y z
N ALA A 1 -3.16 -11.33 3.12
CA ALA A 1 -2.11 -11.43 4.15
C ALA A 1 -1.78 -12.89 4.42
N GLY A 2 -0.56 -13.14 4.88
CA GLY A 2 -0.19 -14.43 5.43
C GLY A 2 -0.84 -14.64 6.80
N ASP A 3 -0.08 -15.14 7.75
CA ASP A 3 -0.55 -15.33 9.14
C ASP A 3 -0.25 -14.13 10.03
N ALA A 4 0.10 -13.01 9.45
CA ALA A 4 0.45 -11.79 10.15
C ALA A 4 -0.68 -10.75 10.10
N ALA A 5 -0.37 -9.52 10.44
CA ALA A 5 -1.34 -8.46 10.63
C ALA A 5 -1.84 -7.85 9.31
N ILE A 6 -3.01 -7.24 9.40
CA ILE A 6 -3.54 -6.28 8.44
C ILE A 6 -3.68 -4.96 9.20
N GLU A 7 -2.98 -3.93 8.77
CA GLU A 7 -2.84 -2.68 9.53
C GLU A 7 -2.95 -1.45 8.63
N ALA A 8 -2.95 -0.27 9.24
CA ALA A 8 -2.88 1.03 8.59
C ALA A 8 -3.92 1.21 7.48
N PRO A 9 -5.21 0.94 7.75
CA PRO A 9 -6.23 1.15 6.74
C PRO A 9 -6.36 2.63 6.40
N PHE A 10 -6.40 2.94 5.11
CA PHE A 10 -6.53 4.30 4.63
C PHE A 10 -7.41 4.32 3.40
N ILE A 11 -8.47 5.13 3.43
CA ILE A 11 -9.40 5.27 2.31
C ILE A 11 -9.09 6.55 1.55
N PHE A 12 -8.92 6.43 0.24
CA PHE A 12 -8.69 7.53 -0.68
C PHE A 12 -9.68 7.45 -1.84
N LYS A 13 -10.43 8.53 -2.06
CA LYS A 13 -11.39 8.56 -3.17
C LYS A 13 -10.71 9.07 -4.44
N LYS A 14 -10.87 8.33 -5.54
CA LYS A 14 -10.37 8.70 -6.86
C LYS A 14 -11.43 8.38 -7.90
N GLY A 15 -11.94 9.42 -8.58
CA GLY A 15 -13.04 9.23 -9.52
C GLY A 15 -14.27 8.68 -8.81
N ASP A 16 -14.85 7.61 -9.36
CA ASP A 16 -16.07 7.00 -8.84
C ASP A 16 -15.80 5.96 -7.76
N TYR A 17 -14.53 5.73 -7.40
CA TYR A 17 -14.15 4.67 -6.49
C TYR A 17 -13.52 5.20 -5.20
N TYR A 18 -13.83 4.49 -4.12
CA TYR A 18 -13.05 4.54 -2.89
C TYR A 18 -12.01 3.44 -2.96
N PHE A 19 -10.76 3.77 -2.65
CA PHE A 19 -9.64 2.82 -2.60
C PHE A 19 -9.25 2.62 -1.15
N LEU A 20 -9.25 1.37 -0.70
CA LEU A 20 -8.78 1.01 0.64
C LEU A 20 -7.38 0.45 0.53
N PHE A 21 -6.43 1.22 1.05
CA PHE A 21 -5.03 0.81 1.17
C PHE A 21 -4.81 0.23 2.55
N VAL A 22 -4.21 -0.93 2.65
CA VAL A 22 -3.83 -1.53 3.93
C VAL A 22 -2.41 -2.07 3.83
N SER A 23 -1.76 -2.20 4.98
CA SER A 23 -0.45 -2.81 5.08
C SER A 23 -0.59 -4.24 5.59
N TRP A 24 0.09 -5.17 4.95
CA TRP A 24 0.06 -6.59 5.26
C TRP A 24 1.38 -7.06 5.84
N ASP A 25 1.26 -8.09 6.69
CA ASP A 25 2.34 -8.93 7.18
C ASP A 25 3.24 -8.22 8.18
N TYR A 26 4.56 -8.48 8.20
CA TYR A 26 5.40 -8.07 9.32
C TYR A 26 6.11 -6.75 9.09
N CYS A 27 5.91 -5.82 10.02
CA CYS A 27 6.76 -4.66 10.17
C CYS A 27 7.79 -4.90 11.29
N CYS A 28 8.63 -3.93 11.52
CA CYS A 28 9.35 -3.74 12.78
C CYS A 28 10.43 -4.79 13.05
N ARG A 29 10.95 -5.42 12.00
CA ARG A 29 12.00 -6.45 12.05
C ARG A 29 13.20 -6.09 11.18
N ALA A 30 13.38 -4.79 10.87
CA ALA A 30 14.44 -4.31 9.99
C ALA A 30 14.48 -5.10 8.68
N GLU A 31 15.60 -5.66 8.27
CA GLU A 31 15.72 -6.42 7.00
C GLU A 31 14.89 -7.70 6.97
N LYS A 32 14.33 -8.13 8.08
CA LYS A 32 13.42 -9.30 8.15
C LYS A 32 11.97 -8.91 8.01
N SER A 33 11.67 -7.63 7.80
CA SER A 33 10.31 -7.14 7.59
C SER A 33 9.87 -7.48 6.18
N ASP A 34 8.62 -7.94 6.06
CA ASP A 34 7.97 -8.20 4.78
C ASP A 34 6.69 -7.38 4.59
N TYR A 35 6.57 -6.30 5.36
CA TYR A 35 5.46 -5.37 5.29
C TYR A 35 5.28 -4.85 3.87
N LYS A 36 4.04 -4.75 3.42
CA LYS A 36 3.71 -4.29 2.06
C LYS A 36 2.36 -3.61 2.05
N VAL A 37 2.11 -2.79 1.04
CA VAL A 37 0.82 -2.11 0.86
C VAL A 37 0.04 -2.78 -0.25
N VAL A 38 -1.21 -3.12 0.05
CA VAL A 38 -2.15 -3.66 -0.93
C VAL A 38 -3.39 -2.79 -0.97
N VAL A 39 -4.21 -2.96 -2.04
CA VAL A 39 -5.37 -2.12 -2.27
C VAL A 39 -6.54 -2.92 -2.83
N GLY A 40 -7.73 -2.48 -2.48
CA GLY A 40 -8.98 -2.85 -3.13
C GLY A 40 -9.82 -1.61 -3.34
N ARG A 41 -10.90 -1.72 -4.09
CA ARG A 41 -11.79 -0.58 -4.35
C ARG A 41 -13.26 -0.93 -4.27
N SER A 42 -14.07 0.10 -4.04
CA SER A 42 -15.52 0.00 -4.00
C SER A 42 -16.14 1.32 -4.42
N LYS A 43 -17.33 1.26 -5.02
CA LYS A 43 -18.12 2.47 -5.29
C LYS A 43 -18.84 2.98 -4.03
N THR A 44 -18.87 2.17 -2.98
CA THR A 44 -19.52 2.49 -1.70
C THR A 44 -18.44 2.51 -0.61
N VAL A 45 -18.43 3.54 0.23
CA VAL A 45 -17.38 3.69 1.25
C VAL A 45 -17.36 2.54 2.25
N THR A 46 -18.48 1.89 2.48
CA THR A 46 -18.57 0.73 3.38
C THR A 46 -18.16 -0.58 2.72
N GLY A 47 -17.86 -0.57 1.42
CA GLY A 47 -17.47 -1.77 0.69
C GLY A 47 -18.66 -2.55 0.12
N PRO A 48 -18.45 -3.80 -0.30
CA PRO A 48 -17.19 -4.55 -0.19
C PRO A 48 -16.08 -3.99 -1.09
N TYR A 49 -14.87 -4.01 -0.58
CA TYR A 49 -13.69 -3.62 -1.36
C TYR A 49 -13.12 -4.84 -2.06
N LEU A 50 -12.98 -4.77 -3.37
CA LEU A 50 -12.50 -5.88 -4.21
C LEU A 50 -11.14 -5.52 -4.80
N ASP A 51 -10.27 -6.50 -4.89
CA ASP A 51 -8.98 -6.34 -5.57
C ASP A 51 -9.11 -6.49 -7.09
N LYS A 52 -7.99 -6.44 -7.81
CA LYS A 52 -7.98 -6.55 -9.28
C LYS A 52 -8.54 -7.88 -9.80
N ASN A 53 -8.54 -8.91 -8.97
CA ASN A 53 -9.06 -10.23 -9.31
C ASN A 53 -10.47 -10.48 -8.76
N ASN A 54 -11.15 -9.40 -8.32
CA ASN A 54 -12.48 -9.44 -7.72
C ASN A 54 -12.55 -10.25 -6.42
N VAL A 55 -11.42 -10.41 -5.73
CA VAL A 55 -11.40 -11.07 -4.42
C VAL A 55 -11.68 -10.02 -3.36
N PRO A 56 -12.71 -10.23 -2.50
CA PRO A 56 -13.00 -9.30 -1.43
C PRO A 56 -11.85 -9.20 -0.43
N MET A 57 -11.53 -7.99 0.00
CA MET A 57 -10.48 -7.79 1.00
C MET A 57 -10.81 -8.47 2.33
N ILE A 58 -12.10 -8.60 2.65
CA ILE A 58 -12.54 -9.35 3.82
C ILE A 58 -12.26 -10.86 3.70
N ALA A 59 -12.05 -11.34 2.47
CA ALA A 59 -11.68 -12.72 2.18
C ALA A 59 -10.21 -12.82 1.76
N ASN A 60 -9.36 -12.00 2.35
CA ASN A 60 -7.92 -11.93 2.11
C ASN A 60 -7.53 -11.40 0.71
N GLY A 61 -8.43 -10.68 0.04
CA GLY A 61 -8.11 -9.98 -1.20
C GLY A 61 -7.20 -8.80 -0.96
N GLY A 62 -6.51 -8.36 -1.99
CA GLY A 62 -5.63 -7.20 -1.97
C GLY A 62 -4.64 -7.28 -3.12
N SER A 63 -4.54 -6.20 -3.89
CA SER A 63 -3.59 -6.11 -5.00
C SER A 63 -2.39 -5.29 -4.58
N LEU A 64 -1.19 -5.78 -4.86
CA LEU A 64 0.06 -5.14 -4.42
C LEU A 64 0.22 -3.75 -5.02
N VAL A 65 0.61 -2.78 -4.19
CA VAL A 65 0.95 -1.41 -4.59
C VAL A 65 2.42 -1.13 -4.31
N VAL A 66 2.87 -1.40 -3.09
CA VAL A 66 4.24 -1.12 -2.66
C VAL A 66 4.77 -2.31 -1.87
N GLU A 67 6.01 -2.70 -2.16
CA GLU A 67 6.77 -3.59 -1.32
C GLU A 67 8.25 -3.19 -1.36
N GLY A 68 9.05 -3.73 -0.45
CA GLY A 68 10.49 -3.50 -0.47
C GLY A 68 11.13 -4.10 -1.70
N ASP A 69 12.30 -3.60 -2.08
CA ASP A 69 13.04 -4.09 -3.25
C ASP A 69 13.96 -5.26 -2.92
N ALA A 70 13.99 -5.69 -1.66
CA ALA A 70 14.83 -6.76 -1.13
C ALA A 70 16.33 -6.52 -1.32
N LYS A 71 16.74 -5.26 -1.48
CA LYS A 71 18.14 -4.83 -1.62
C LYS A 71 18.48 -3.79 -0.58
N GLU A 72 17.92 -2.61 -0.70
CA GLU A 72 18.02 -1.55 0.29
C GLU A 72 16.77 -1.51 1.17
N TRP A 73 15.58 -1.56 0.56
CA TRP A 73 14.32 -1.33 1.27
C TRP A 73 13.58 -2.63 1.56
N PHE A 74 13.22 -2.80 2.82
CA PHE A 74 12.45 -3.93 3.31
C PHE A 74 11.24 -3.42 4.07
N GLY A 75 10.15 -4.17 4.01
CA GLY A 75 8.98 -3.91 4.84
C GLY A 75 8.31 -2.56 4.58
N ALA A 76 8.08 -2.20 3.33
CA ALA A 76 7.47 -0.93 2.97
C ALA A 76 5.98 -0.91 3.30
N GLY A 77 5.53 0.01 4.15
CA GLY A 77 4.14 0.06 4.55
C GLY A 77 3.79 1.17 5.53
N HIS A 78 2.69 0.96 6.23
CA HIS A 78 2.03 1.89 7.15
C HIS A 78 1.69 3.20 6.44
N ASN A 79 0.83 3.07 5.45
CA ASN A 79 0.60 4.01 4.37
C ASN A 79 -0.42 5.11 4.68
N SER A 80 -0.27 6.23 3.98
CA SER A 80 -1.32 7.23 3.78
C SER A 80 -1.23 7.76 2.34
N VAL A 81 -2.31 8.35 1.84
CA VAL A 81 -2.39 8.83 0.46
C VAL A 81 -2.95 10.25 0.46
N TYR A 82 -2.30 11.15 -0.25
CA TYR A 82 -2.73 12.54 -0.35
C TYR A 82 -2.54 13.09 -1.76
N SER A 83 -3.38 14.06 -2.11
CA SER A 83 -3.26 14.83 -3.35
C SER A 83 -2.65 16.21 -3.08
N PHE A 84 -1.64 16.57 -3.85
CA PHE A 84 -1.02 17.89 -3.82
C PHE A 84 -0.78 18.38 -5.25
N GLY A 85 -1.25 19.57 -5.56
CA GLY A 85 -0.98 20.17 -6.86
C GLY A 85 -1.45 19.34 -8.05
N GLY A 86 -2.56 18.63 -7.90
CA GLY A 86 -3.11 17.79 -8.97
C GLY A 86 -2.42 16.44 -9.13
N LYS A 87 -1.53 16.08 -8.24
CA LYS A 87 -0.84 14.79 -8.23
C LYS A 87 -1.15 14.04 -6.95
N ASP A 88 -1.11 12.71 -7.02
CA ASP A 88 -1.39 11.84 -5.87
C ASP A 88 -0.09 11.20 -5.39
N TYR A 89 0.05 11.10 -4.06
CA TYR A 89 1.26 10.57 -3.42
C TYR A 89 0.88 9.55 -2.37
N ILE A 90 1.68 8.49 -2.26
CA ILE A 90 1.63 7.58 -1.15
C ILE A 90 2.83 7.85 -0.24
N ILE A 91 2.57 7.92 1.05
CA ILE A 91 3.56 8.20 2.09
C ILE A 91 3.59 6.96 2.99
N TYR A 92 4.77 6.42 3.21
CA TYR A 92 4.94 5.17 3.92
C TYR A 92 6.33 5.10 4.51
N HIS A 93 6.66 4.05 5.23
CA HIS A 93 8.03 3.84 5.70
C HIS A 93 8.63 2.58 5.07
N GLY A 94 9.95 2.51 5.10
CA GLY A 94 10.71 1.31 4.76
C GLY A 94 11.90 1.19 5.69
N TYR A 95 12.45 -0.02 5.82
CA TYR A 95 13.65 -0.29 6.61
C TYR A 95 14.83 -0.32 5.66
N ASP A 96 15.82 0.55 5.95
CA ASP A 96 16.99 0.76 5.09
C ASP A 96 18.11 -0.19 5.47
N ALA A 97 18.30 -1.27 4.71
CA ALA A 97 19.33 -2.26 4.97
C ALA A 97 20.74 -1.69 4.83
N LEU A 98 20.90 -0.60 4.06
CA LEU A 98 22.20 0.08 3.91
C LEU A 98 22.50 1.00 5.09
N ASP A 99 21.52 1.20 6.00
CA ASP A 99 21.67 1.98 7.21
C ASP A 99 21.14 1.22 8.42
N ARG A 100 21.67 0.00 8.61
CA ARG A 100 21.39 -0.87 9.79
C ARG A 100 19.91 -1.21 9.96
N GLY A 101 19.13 -1.22 8.89
CA GLY A 101 17.71 -1.51 8.96
C GLY A 101 16.88 -0.42 9.62
N ARG A 102 17.37 0.81 9.70
CA ARG A 102 16.61 1.92 10.29
C ARG A 102 15.37 2.22 9.46
N SER A 103 14.26 2.51 10.14
CA SER A 103 13.06 2.95 9.46
C SER A 103 13.21 4.37 8.93
N LYS A 104 12.74 4.60 7.73
CA LYS A 104 12.80 5.91 7.07
C LYS A 104 11.48 6.23 6.40
N LEU A 105 11.12 7.50 6.38
CA LEU A 105 9.95 7.98 5.68
C LEU A 105 10.21 8.02 4.18
N LEU A 106 9.30 7.45 3.42
CA LEU A 106 9.34 7.43 1.97
C LEU A 106 8.09 8.07 1.39
N ILE A 107 8.25 8.78 0.28
CA ILE A 107 7.14 9.39 -0.44
C ILE A 107 7.32 9.04 -1.91
N SER A 108 6.29 8.46 -2.52
CA SER A 108 6.29 8.11 -3.94
C SER A 108 5.05 8.66 -4.61
N GLN A 109 5.18 9.07 -5.86
CA GLN A 109 4.02 9.50 -6.64
C GLN A 109 3.25 8.28 -7.11
N LEU A 110 1.91 8.34 -6.96
CA LEU A 110 1.00 7.34 -7.53
C LEU A 110 0.53 7.82 -8.91
N GLU A 111 0.49 6.88 -9.84
CA GLU A 111 -0.23 7.03 -11.09
C GLU A 111 -1.36 6.01 -11.14
N TRP A 112 -2.29 6.19 -12.08
CA TRP A 112 -3.47 5.36 -12.20
C TRP A 112 -3.52 4.78 -13.61
N ASP A 113 -3.65 3.46 -13.71
CA ASP A 113 -3.65 2.79 -15.01
C ASP A 113 -4.97 3.02 -15.76
N SER A 114 -5.10 2.46 -16.96
CA SER A 114 -6.29 2.65 -17.79
C SER A 114 -7.57 2.09 -17.18
N GLN A 115 -7.46 1.18 -16.22
CA GLN A 115 -8.58 0.60 -15.49
C GLN A 115 -8.80 1.27 -14.14
N GLY A 116 -8.02 2.32 -13.83
CA GLY A 116 -8.15 3.12 -12.64
C GLY A 116 -7.45 2.57 -11.41
N TRP A 117 -6.50 1.63 -11.55
CA TRP A 117 -5.75 1.09 -10.42
C TRP A 117 -4.46 1.87 -10.18
N PRO A 118 -4.09 2.06 -8.90
CA PRO A 118 -2.88 2.81 -8.57
C PRO A 118 -1.62 1.99 -8.73
N PHE A 119 -0.55 2.65 -9.15
CA PHE A 119 0.80 2.07 -9.18
C PHE A 119 1.83 3.17 -8.92
N LEU A 120 3.03 2.79 -8.50
CA LEU A 120 4.09 3.76 -8.26
C LEU A 120 4.66 4.26 -9.58
N LYS A 121 4.80 5.58 -9.68
CA LYS A 121 5.49 6.19 -10.81
C LYS A 121 6.96 5.81 -10.78
N GLN A 122 7.44 5.32 -11.88
CA GLN A 122 8.84 4.97 -12.06
C GLN A 122 9.69 6.23 -12.36
#